data_727519dac665946083bc0531e28992ef
#
_entry.id   727519dac665946083bc0531e28992ef
#
_cell.length_a   1.000
_cell.length_b   1.000
_cell.length_c   1.000
_cell.angle_alpha   90.00
_cell.angle_beta   90.00
_cell.angle_gamma   90.00
#
_symmetry.space_group_name_H-M   'P 1'
#
loop_
_entity.id
_entity.type
_entity.pdbx_description
1 polymer ?
#
loop_
_entity_poly.entity_id
_entity_poly.type
_entity_poly.pdbx_seq_one_letter_code
_entity_poly.pdbx_strand_id
1 'polypeptide(L)'
;NDILTDKMLIDSLYHNNINNYFNSFLIVLLDDVKNKLNFLGLENKNDMYVFYLEIENLPNFNNLSIDNKLLFDIYSEQKNIIHVKKNGNKKSFISRMNNSILSLDI
;
A
#
# COMPACT_ATOMS: atom_id res chain seq x y z
N ASN A 1 0.00 -17.96 15.36
CA ASN A 1 -0.33 -17.53 14.12
C ASN A 1 0.36 -18.27 13.04
N ASP A 2 -0.37 -18.89 12.25
CA ASP A 2 0.14 -19.51 11.14
C ASP A 2 0.31 -18.59 10.06
N ILE A 3 1.47 -18.44 9.71
CA ILE A 3 1.88 -17.49 8.79
C ILE A 3 2.05 -18.13 7.45
N LEU A 4 1.55 -17.48 6.42
CA LEU A 4 1.78 -17.95 5.07
C LEU A 4 3.26 -17.90 4.75
N THR A 5 3.76 -18.93 4.08
CA THR A 5 5.12 -18.88 3.53
C THR A 5 5.16 -17.83 2.44
N ASP A 6 6.35 -17.39 2.08
CA ASP A 6 6.52 -16.44 0.98
C ASP A 6 5.80 -16.90 -0.28
N LYS A 7 5.96 -18.19 -0.60
CA LYS A 7 5.32 -18.74 -1.78
C LYS A 7 3.81 -18.72 -1.66
N MET A 8 3.28 -19.09 -0.51
CA MET A 8 1.83 -19.09 -0.28
C MET A 8 1.24 -17.69 -0.38
N LEU A 9 1.93 -16.70 0.17
CA LEU A 9 1.49 -15.32 0.09
C LEU A 9 1.46 -14.85 -1.35
N ILE A 10 2.51 -15.08 -2.09
CA ILE A 10 2.61 -14.68 -3.49
C ILE A 10 1.54 -15.39 -4.32
N ASP A 11 1.38 -16.69 -4.14
CA ASP A 11 0.36 -17.46 -4.86
C ASP A 11 -1.04 -16.93 -4.56
N SER A 12 -1.32 -16.59 -3.30
CA SER A 12 -2.61 -16.04 -2.92
C SER A 12 -2.87 -14.70 -3.59
N LEU A 13 -1.89 -13.82 -3.62
CA LEU A 13 -2.03 -12.52 -4.26
C LEU A 13 -2.23 -12.64 -5.76
N TYR A 14 -1.46 -13.48 -6.44
CA TYR A 14 -1.63 -13.66 -7.88
C TYR A 14 -2.93 -14.37 -8.21
N HIS A 15 -3.33 -15.34 -7.40
CA HIS A 15 -4.57 -16.06 -7.61
C HIS A 15 -5.78 -15.12 -7.54
N ASN A 16 -5.73 -14.12 -6.70
CA ASN A 16 -6.78 -13.14 -6.53
C ASN A 16 -6.64 -11.90 -7.43
N ASN A 17 -5.86 -12.00 -8.49
CA ASN A 17 -5.59 -10.87 -9.38
C ASN A 17 -4.96 -9.72 -8.60
N ILE A 18 -3.64 -9.71 -8.57
CA ILE A 18 -2.85 -8.84 -7.71
C ILE A 18 -3.18 -7.35 -7.88
N ASN A 19 -3.45 -6.89 -9.11
CA ASN A 19 -3.81 -5.49 -9.32
C ASN A 19 -5.17 -5.15 -8.70
N ASN A 20 -6.14 -6.05 -8.82
CA ASN A 20 -7.44 -5.83 -8.19
C ASN A 20 -7.33 -5.83 -6.67
N TYR A 21 -6.49 -6.72 -6.13
CA TYR A 21 -6.27 -6.76 -4.69
C TYR A 21 -5.70 -5.43 -4.20
N PHE A 22 -4.61 -4.93 -4.81
CA PHE A 22 -4.02 -3.67 -4.39
C PHE A 22 -4.99 -2.52 -4.54
N ASN A 23 -5.74 -2.45 -5.64
CA ASN A 23 -6.68 -1.36 -5.86
C ASN A 23 -7.89 -1.41 -4.93
N SER A 24 -8.15 -2.56 -4.30
CA SER A 24 -9.22 -2.69 -3.32
C SER A 24 -8.77 -2.34 -1.91
N PHE A 25 -7.53 -2.67 -1.55
CA PHE A 25 -7.05 -2.54 -0.18
C PHE A 25 -6.03 -1.42 0.02
N LEU A 26 -5.56 -0.81 -1.06
CA LEU A 26 -4.68 0.35 -1.00
C LEU A 26 -5.31 1.44 -1.87
N ILE A 27 -5.90 2.44 -1.22
CA ILE A 27 -6.60 3.51 -1.90
C ILE A 27 -5.77 4.78 -1.80
N VAL A 28 -5.37 5.32 -2.94
CA VAL A 28 -4.64 6.58 -3.00
C VAL A 28 -5.54 7.63 -3.64
N LEU A 29 -5.84 8.68 -2.89
CA LEU A 29 -6.63 9.80 -3.37
C LEU A 29 -5.72 11.01 -3.53
N LEU A 30 -5.75 11.61 -4.71
CA LEU A 30 -5.07 12.87 -4.99
C LEU A 30 -6.16 13.91 -5.20
N ASP A 31 -6.23 14.91 -4.32
CA ASP A 31 -7.32 15.89 -4.29
C ASP A 31 -8.68 15.20 -4.32
N ASP A 32 -8.83 14.15 -3.48
CA ASP A 32 -10.04 13.35 -3.33
C ASP A 32 -10.41 12.50 -4.55
N VAL A 33 -9.52 12.37 -5.53
CA VAL A 33 -9.76 11.52 -6.69
C VAL A 33 -8.95 10.24 -6.57
N LYS A 34 -9.62 9.11 -6.70
CA LYS A 34 -8.98 7.81 -6.64
C LYS A 34 -8.10 7.58 -7.87
N ASN A 35 -6.89 7.10 -7.64
CA ASN A 35 -5.95 6.80 -8.70
C ASN A 35 -5.71 5.29 -8.80
N LYS A 36 -5.60 4.82 -10.03
CA LYS A 36 -5.32 3.41 -10.29
C LYS A 36 -3.85 3.14 -9.99
N LEU A 37 -3.61 2.03 -9.28
CA LEU A 37 -2.27 1.59 -8.96
C LEU A 37 -1.88 0.43 -9.87
N ASN A 38 -0.64 0.48 -10.36
CA ASN A 38 -0.06 -0.61 -11.13
C ASN A 38 1.00 -1.30 -10.29
N PHE A 39 0.86 -2.59 -10.08
CA PHE A 39 1.84 -3.37 -9.35
C PHE A 39 3.06 -3.62 -10.23
N LEU A 40 4.25 -3.30 -9.72
CA LEU A 40 5.50 -3.47 -10.43
C LEU A 40 6.30 -4.67 -9.96
N GLY A 41 6.24 -4.98 -8.69
CA GLY A 41 7.02 -6.09 -8.17
C GLY A 41 6.98 -6.21 -6.66
N LEU A 42 7.59 -7.27 -6.18
CA LEU A 42 7.63 -7.62 -4.77
C LEU A 42 9.06 -8.02 -4.41
N GLU A 43 9.51 -7.56 -3.27
CA GLU A 43 10.81 -7.92 -2.74
C GLU A 43 10.67 -8.30 -1.28
N ASN A 44 11.37 -9.35 -0.85
CA ASN A 44 11.47 -9.69 0.57
C ASN A 44 12.80 -9.15 1.08
N LYS A 45 12.73 -8.24 2.04
CA LYS A 45 13.91 -7.55 2.52
C LYS A 45 13.82 -7.38 4.02
N ASN A 46 14.80 -7.94 4.76
CA ASN A 46 14.84 -7.85 6.23
C ASN A 46 13.55 -8.30 6.89
N ASP A 47 13.03 -9.45 6.45
CA ASP A 47 11.79 -10.04 6.95
C ASP A 47 10.56 -9.17 6.70
N MET A 48 10.65 -8.23 5.80
CA MET A 48 9.53 -7.43 5.36
C MET A 48 9.26 -7.64 3.87
N TYR A 49 8.01 -7.52 3.48
CA TYR A 49 7.68 -7.49 2.08
C TYR A 49 7.61 -6.06 1.61
N VAL A 50 8.28 -5.76 0.51
CA VAL A 50 8.24 -4.44 -0.12
C VAL A 50 7.49 -4.59 -1.45
N PHE A 51 6.35 -3.90 -1.55
CA PHE A 51 5.56 -3.90 -2.77
C PHE A 51 5.82 -2.61 -3.52
N TYR A 52 6.12 -2.74 -4.79
CA TYR A 52 6.39 -1.59 -5.66
C TYR A 52 5.18 -1.36 -6.55
N LEU A 53 4.60 -0.17 -6.41
CA LEU A 53 3.43 0.23 -7.19
C LEU A 53 3.68 1.60 -7.77
N GLU A 54 3.02 1.90 -8.88
CA GLU A 54 3.13 3.22 -9.48
C GLU A 54 1.77 3.76 -9.89
N ILE A 55 1.69 5.06 -10.03
CA ILE A 55 0.57 5.76 -10.63
C ILE A 55 1.08 6.38 -11.92
N GLU A 56 0.52 5.95 -13.04
CA GLU A 56 0.88 6.52 -14.33
C GLU A 56 0.22 7.88 -14.50
N ASN A 57 0.89 8.78 -15.24
CA ASN A 57 0.35 10.10 -15.57
C ASN A 57 -0.09 10.87 -14.34
N LEU A 58 0.81 10.96 -13.36
CA LEU A 58 0.53 11.61 -12.09
C LEU A 58 0.07 13.04 -12.30
N PRO A 59 -1.13 13.44 -11.84
CA PRO A 59 -1.60 14.81 -11.97
C PRO A 59 -0.92 15.73 -10.96
N ASN A 60 -1.06 17.02 -11.15
CA ASN A 60 -0.73 17.98 -10.09
C ASN A 60 -1.78 17.84 -8.98
N PHE A 61 -1.35 17.87 -7.74
CA PHE A 61 -2.26 17.73 -6.61
C PHE A 61 -1.72 18.49 -5.39
N ASN A 62 -2.63 18.84 -4.50
CA ASN A 62 -2.30 19.52 -3.25
C ASN A 62 -2.54 18.65 -2.02
N ASN A 63 -3.47 17.72 -2.11
CA ASN A 63 -3.82 16.85 -0.99
C ASN A 63 -3.59 15.41 -1.36
N LEU A 64 -2.99 14.65 -0.44
CA LEU A 64 -2.76 13.22 -0.59
C LEU A 64 -3.44 12.49 0.54
N SER A 65 -4.23 11.48 0.22
CA SER A 65 -4.78 10.58 1.22
C SER A 65 -4.48 9.15 0.81
N ILE A 66 -3.99 8.36 1.75
CA ILE A 66 -3.67 6.95 1.52
C ILE A 66 -4.37 6.13 2.59
N ASP A 67 -5.23 5.20 2.18
CA ASP A 67 -5.81 4.22 3.06
C ASP A 67 -5.16 2.88 2.74
N ASN A 68 -4.30 2.41 3.63
CA ASN A 68 -3.54 1.19 3.41
C ASN A 68 -4.04 0.07 4.31
N LYS A 69 -4.86 -0.81 3.74
CA LYS A 69 -5.42 -1.97 4.43
C LYS A 69 -4.85 -3.28 3.91
N LEU A 70 -3.70 -3.23 3.27
CA LEU A 70 -3.09 -4.42 2.69
C LEU A 70 -2.83 -5.47 3.75
N LEU A 71 -3.25 -6.69 3.47
CA LEU A 71 -3.06 -7.88 4.30
C LEU A 71 -3.83 -7.86 5.63
N PHE A 72 -4.66 -6.87 5.90
CA PHE A 72 -5.48 -6.85 7.10
C PHE A 72 -6.55 -7.95 7.06
N ASP A 73 -6.97 -8.35 5.87
CA ASP A 73 -7.92 -9.43 5.69
C ASP A 73 -7.30 -10.82 5.98
N ILE A 74 -5.97 -10.91 5.99
CA ILE A 74 -5.25 -12.16 6.25
C ILE A 74 -4.65 -12.16 7.65
N TYR A 75 -4.08 -11.03 8.07
CA TYR A 75 -3.40 -10.91 9.36
C TYR A 75 -4.00 -9.76 10.16
N SER A 76 -4.65 -10.07 11.27
CA SER A 76 -5.32 -9.05 12.08
C SER A 76 -4.35 -8.08 12.75
N GLU A 77 -3.10 -8.48 12.95
CA GLU A 77 -2.10 -7.63 13.58
C GLU A 77 -1.11 -7.04 12.58
N GLN A 78 -1.43 -7.08 11.31
CA GLN A 78 -0.58 -6.53 10.28
C GLN A 78 -0.39 -5.02 10.46
N LYS A 79 0.84 -4.57 10.23
CA LYS A 79 1.20 -3.16 10.19
C LYS A 79 1.85 -2.88 8.86
N ASN A 80 1.46 -1.80 8.23
CA ASN A 80 2.04 -1.38 6.96
C ASN A 80 2.73 -0.03 7.14
N ILE A 81 3.93 0.08 6.62
CA ILE A 81 4.69 1.33 6.73
C ILE A 81 4.59 2.07 5.43
N ILE A 82 4.21 3.34 5.51
CA ILE A 82 4.11 4.21 4.35
C ILE A 82 5.14 5.32 4.52
N HIS A 83 5.95 5.52 3.50
CA HIS A 83 6.89 6.64 3.46
C HIS A 83 6.49 7.56 2.31
N VAL A 84 6.33 8.83 2.62
CA VAL A 84 6.03 9.85 1.61
C VAL A 84 7.18 10.84 1.58
N LYS A 85 7.76 11.02 0.39
CA LYS A 85 8.84 11.97 0.19
C LYS A 85 8.42 12.99 -0.84
N LYS A 86 8.65 14.26 -0.54
CA LYS A 86 8.44 15.35 -1.49
C LYS A 86 9.40 16.49 -1.16
N ASN A 87 10.15 16.93 -2.16
CA ASN A 87 11.07 18.09 -2.04
C ASN A 87 12.02 17.98 -0.85
N GLY A 88 12.57 16.79 -0.63
CA GLY A 88 13.50 16.55 0.48
C GLY A 88 12.85 16.31 1.82
N ASN A 89 11.58 16.51 1.96
CA ASN A 89 10.85 16.21 3.19
C ASN A 89 10.32 14.79 3.15
N LYS A 90 10.38 14.10 4.29
CA LYS A 90 9.88 12.74 4.40
C LYS A 90 8.92 12.64 5.57
N LYS A 91 7.78 12.03 5.34
CA LYS A 91 6.81 11.67 6.37
C LYS A 91 6.65 10.16 6.38
N SER A 92 6.53 9.60 7.57
CA SER A 92 6.32 8.15 7.73
C SER A 92 5.07 7.92 8.55
N PHE A 93 4.32 6.89 8.19
CA PHE A 93 3.08 6.56 8.85
C PHE A 93 2.99 5.03 8.96
N ILE A 94 2.50 4.55 10.10
CA ILE A 94 2.24 3.14 10.30
C ILE A 94 0.73 2.92 10.25
N SER A 95 0.29 2.18 9.22
CA SER A 95 -1.10 1.84 9.05
C SER A 95 -1.41 0.56 9.82
N ARG A 96 -2.50 0.58 10.60
CA ARG A 96 -3.00 -0.57 11.35
C ARG A 96 -4.49 -0.70 11.11
N MET A 97 -5.06 -1.84 11.47
CA MET A 97 -6.46 -2.11 11.23
C MET A 97 -7.40 -1.02 11.75
N ASN A 98 -7.09 -0.44 12.90
CA ASN A 98 -7.92 0.60 13.51
C ASN A 98 -7.45 2.02 13.19
N ASN A 99 -6.41 2.18 12.40
CA ASN A 99 -5.90 3.49 12.00
C ASN A 99 -5.12 3.34 10.69
N SER A 100 -5.83 3.27 9.59
CA SER A 100 -5.26 2.92 8.28
C SER A 100 -5.08 4.10 7.33
N ILE A 101 -5.55 5.29 7.69
CA ILE A 101 -5.59 6.42 6.76
C ILE A 101 -4.55 7.47 7.12
N LEU A 102 -3.73 7.82 6.14
CA LEU A 102 -2.80 8.95 6.20
C LEU A 102 -3.35 10.06 5.30
N SER A 103 -3.43 11.27 5.82
CA SER A 103 -3.83 12.44 5.02
C SER A 103 -2.79 13.53 5.17
N LEU A 104 -2.33 14.07 4.06
CA LEU A 104 -1.30 15.10 4.01
C LEU A 104 -1.68 16.20 3.03
N ASP A 105 -1.42 17.44 3.43
CA ASP A 105 -1.41 18.58 2.52
C ASP A 105 0.02 18.76 2.02
N ILE A 106 0.16 18.87 0.75
CA ILE A 106 1.48 18.89 0.11
C ILE A 106 1.73 20.22 -0.57
#